data_b33b76c0e090deef1994e35da5486fed
#
_entry.id   b33b76c0e090deef1994e35da5486fed
#
_cell.length_a   1.000
_cell.length_b   1.000
_cell.length_c   1.000
_cell.angle_alpha   90.00
_cell.angle_beta   90.00
_cell.angle_gamma   90.00
#
_symmetry.space_group_name_H-M   'P 1'
#
loop_
_entity.id
_entity.type
_entity.pdbx_description
1 polymer ?
#
loop_
_entity_poly.entity_id
_entity_poly.type
_entity_poly.pdbx_seq_one_letter_code
_entity_poly.pdbx_strand_id
1 'polypeptide(L)'
;MRSDLAAFLMMQYKNNQSVLVVIYAKDTNRVLMLQRQDDPDFWQSVTGTIESAETPKNTAVRELWEEVRLEISENSTALFDCKESIEFEIFPHFRYKYAPNVTHCREHWFLLAMEKEFEPILSEHLAYQWISPEQAIQMTKSSNNAEAIRKYILKDK
;
A
#
# COMPACT_ATOMS: atom_id res chain seq x y z
N MET A 1 20.55 5.25 29.03
CA MET A 1 21.54 4.75 28.08
C MET A 1 21.08 3.54 27.35
N ARG A 2 20.80 2.45 28.07
CA ARG A 2 20.31 1.25 27.40
C ARG A 2 19.01 1.50 26.65
N SER A 3 18.13 2.32 27.23
CA SER A 3 16.86 2.64 26.58
C SER A 3 17.05 3.43 25.29
N ASP A 4 18.05 4.30 25.26
CA ASP A 4 18.31 5.09 24.07
C ASP A 4 18.84 4.22 22.93
N LEU A 5 19.73 3.27 23.26
CA LEU A 5 20.26 2.34 22.28
C LEU A 5 19.14 1.41 21.77
N ALA A 6 18.32 0.91 22.67
CA ALA A 6 17.21 0.03 22.29
C ALA A 6 16.24 0.77 21.35
N ALA A 7 15.91 2.03 21.67
CA ALA A 7 15.04 2.82 20.83
C ALA A 7 15.67 3.05 19.45
N PHE A 8 16.97 3.34 19.40
CA PHE A 8 17.68 3.53 18.14
C PHE A 8 17.64 2.26 17.29
N LEU A 9 17.89 1.10 17.92
CA LEU A 9 17.89 -0.18 17.19
C LEU A 9 16.49 -0.50 16.66
N MET A 10 15.45 -0.21 17.44
CA MET A 10 14.07 -0.45 16.99
C MET A 10 13.70 0.45 15.83
N MET A 11 14.24 1.66 15.79
CA MET A 11 13.95 2.60 14.70
C MET A 11 14.52 2.14 13.37
N GLN A 12 15.45 1.19 13.37
CA GLN A 12 16.02 0.69 12.13
C GLN A 12 15.11 -0.34 11.46
N TYR A 13 14.10 -0.82 12.17
CA TYR A 13 13.19 -1.82 11.65
C TYR A 13 11.85 -1.20 11.33
N LYS A 14 11.19 -1.76 10.32
CA LYS A 14 9.84 -1.33 9.97
C LYS A 14 8.86 -1.80 11.04
N ASN A 15 7.85 -0.97 11.27
CA ASN A 15 6.70 -1.38 12.08
C ASN A 15 5.92 -2.43 11.28
N ASN A 16 5.28 -3.35 11.99
CA ASN A 16 4.51 -4.41 11.33
C ASN A 16 3.05 -4.03 11.14
N GLN A 17 2.75 -2.74 11.08
CA GLN A 17 1.44 -2.20 10.71
C GLN A 17 1.62 -1.39 9.44
N SER A 18 0.77 -1.61 8.45
CA SER A 18 0.90 -0.95 7.16
C SER A 18 -0.46 -0.61 6.60
N VAL A 19 -0.45 0.16 5.51
CA VAL A 19 -1.67 0.48 4.77
C VAL A 19 -1.53 -0.01 3.34
N LEU A 20 -2.66 -0.27 2.72
CA LEU A 20 -2.78 -0.54 1.29
C LEU A 20 -3.81 0.44 0.75
N VAL A 21 -3.47 1.16 -0.30
CA VAL A 21 -4.42 2.07 -0.95
C VAL A 21 -4.58 1.64 -2.40
N VAL A 22 -5.74 1.11 -2.73
CA VAL A 22 -6.06 0.75 -4.12
C VAL A 22 -6.60 1.98 -4.82
N ILE A 23 -5.91 2.43 -5.85
CA ILE A 23 -6.29 3.60 -6.63
C ILE A 23 -6.96 3.13 -7.92
N TYR A 24 -8.15 3.61 -8.20
CA TYR A 24 -8.84 3.26 -9.44
C TYR A 24 -9.44 4.50 -10.07
N ALA A 25 -9.63 4.45 -11.38
CA ALA A 25 -10.20 5.56 -12.15
C ALA A 25 -11.65 5.21 -12.50
N LYS A 26 -12.56 6.12 -12.19
CA LYS A 26 -13.99 5.87 -12.40
C LYS A 26 -14.34 5.75 -13.87
N ASP A 27 -13.63 6.51 -14.74
CA ASP A 27 -13.96 6.53 -16.17
C ASP A 27 -13.58 5.24 -16.89
N THR A 28 -12.52 4.58 -16.47
CA THR A 28 -12.04 3.34 -17.13
C THR A 28 -12.24 2.10 -16.29
N ASN A 29 -12.48 2.28 -15.00
CA ASN A 29 -12.50 1.21 -14.00
C ASN A 29 -11.18 0.43 -13.94
N ARG A 30 -10.08 1.07 -14.35
CA ARG A 30 -8.76 0.45 -14.25
C ARG A 30 -8.11 0.86 -12.95
N VAL A 31 -7.20 0.01 -12.47
CA VAL A 31 -6.48 0.24 -11.23
C VAL A 31 -5.03 0.55 -11.53
N LEU A 32 -4.42 1.35 -10.66
CA LEU A 32 -3.03 1.73 -10.78
C LEU A 32 -2.16 0.72 -10.06
N MET A 33 -1.20 0.14 -10.78
CA MET A 33 -0.25 -0.79 -10.21
C MET A 33 1.16 -0.24 -10.40
N LEU A 34 1.99 -0.41 -9.37
CA LEU A 34 3.35 0.13 -9.30
C LEU A 34 4.34 -1.02 -9.20
N GLN A 35 5.43 -0.93 -9.96
CA GLN A 35 6.48 -1.95 -9.98
C GLN A 35 7.50 -1.65 -8.88
N ARG A 36 7.74 -2.63 -8.01
CA ARG A 36 8.67 -2.44 -6.91
C ARG A 36 10.10 -2.41 -7.42
N GLN A 37 10.91 -1.56 -6.81
CA GLN A 37 12.32 -1.45 -7.13
C GLN A 37 13.12 -2.62 -6.52
N ASP A 38 12.72 -3.06 -5.33
CA ASP A 38 13.43 -4.12 -4.61
C ASP A 38 13.01 -5.53 -5.06
N ASP A 39 11.97 -5.63 -5.88
CA ASP A 39 11.51 -6.90 -6.43
C ASP A 39 10.75 -6.58 -7.71
N PRO A 40 11.43 -6.41 -8.85
CA PRO A 40 10.80 -5.93 -10.07
C PRO A 40 9.68 -6.79 -10.63
N ASP A 41 9.57 -8.04 -10.19
CA ASP A 41 8.45 -8.89 -10.58
C ASP A 41 7.21 -8.65 -9.72
N PHE A 42 7.33 -7.82 -8.70
CA PHE A 42 6.26 -7.57 -7.76
C PHE A 42 5.60 -6.23 -8.07
N TRP A 43 4.38 -6.28 -8.60
CA TRP A 43 3.54 -5.10 -8.84
C TRP A 43 2.49 -5.02 -7.74
N GLN A 44 2.17 -3.81 -7.33
CA GLN A 44 1.28 -3.61 -6.19
C GLN A 44 0.61 -2.24 -6.24
N SER A 45 -0.46 -2.10 -5.47
CA SER A 45 -1.06 -0.80 -5.21
C SER A 45 -0.14 0.00 -4.26
N VAL A 46 -0.52 1.21 -3.90
CA VAL A 46 0.25 2.00 -2.94
C VAL A 46 0.23 1.30 -1.58
N THR A 47 1.39 1.12 -0.99
CA THR A 47 1.52 0.54 0.35
C THR A 47 2.53 1.35 1.14
N GLY A 48 2.44 1.28 2.46
CA GLY A 48 3.45 1.90 3.30
C GLY A 48 3.27 1.56 4.76
N THR A 49 4.35 1.71 5.49
CA THR A 49 4.41 1.40 6.91
C THR A 49 3.82 2.56 7.73
N ILE A 50 2.99 2.22 8.70
CA ILE A 50 2.45 3.20 9.65
C ILE A 50 3.60 3.61 10.57
N GLU A 51 3.89 4.90 10.61
CA GLU A 51 4.97 5.43 11.44
C GLU A 51 4.42 5.87 12.80
N SER A 52 5.37 6.10 13.71
CA SER A 52 5.02 6.47 15.08
C SER A 52 4.04 7.64 15.10
N ALA A 53 2.99 7.49 15.89
CA ALA A 53 1.95 8.51 16.09
C ALA A 53 1.03 8.74 14.88
N GLU A 54 1.19 7.97 13.81
CA GLU A 54 0.27 8.06 12.68
C GLU A 54 -0.93 7.14 12.87
N THR A 55 -2.10 7.62 12.45
CA THR A 55 -3.24 6.72 12.25
C THR A 55 -3.07 6.06 10.87
N PRO A 56 -3.79 4.97 10.60
CA PRO A 56 -3.75 4.39 9.25
C PRO A 56 -4.10 5.40 8.16
N LYS A 57 -5.05 6.28 8.40
CA LYS A 57 -5.46 7.29 7.43
C LYS A 57 -4.35 8.31 7.19
N ASN A 58 -3.66 8.75 8.24
CA ASN A 58 -2.51 9.64 8.10
C ASN A 58 -1.47 9.00 7.19
N THR A 59 -1.21 7.72 7.40
CA THR A 59 -0.22 6.98 6.60
C THR A 59 -0.67 6.90 5.14
N ALA A 60 -1.95 6.61 4.91
CA ALA A 60 -2.48 6.53 3.54
C ALA A 60 -2.25 7.85 2.80
N VAL A 61 -2.57 8.98 3.44
CA VAL A 61 -2.39 10.30 2.84
C VAL A 61 -0.92 10.57 2.55
N ARG A 62 -0.05 10.25 3.51
CA ARG A 62 1.39 10.48 3.33
C ARG A 62 1.96 9.62 2.20
N GLU A 63 1.59 8.34 2.14
CA GLU A 63 2.12 7.45 1.12
C GLU A 63 1.62 7.81 -0.28
N LEU A 64 0.39 8.29 -0.39
CA LEU A 64 -0.11 8.78 -1.68
C LEU A 64 0.75 9.90 -2.21
N TRP A 65 1.16 10.82 -1.33
CA TRP A 65 2.06 11.89 -1.75
C TRP A 65 3.45 11.35 -2.07
N GLU A 66 3.99 10.48 -1.22
CA GLU A 66 5.36 10.00 -1.41
C GLU A 66 5.49 9.12 -2.66
N GLU A 67 4.53 8.24 -2.90
CA GLU A 67 4.69 7.25 -3.97
C GLU A 67 4.19 7.72 -5.32
N VAL A 68 3.15 8.53 -5.37
CA VAL A 68 2.56 8.94 -6.65
C VAL A 68 2.32 10.44 -6.76
N ARG A 69 2.70 11.22 -5.75
CA ARG A 69 2.57 12.68 -5.72
C ARG A 69 1.13 13.17 -5.79
N LEU A 70 0.21 12.42 -5.20
CA LEU A 70 -1.16 12.88 -5.05
C LEU A 70 -1.33 13.54 -3.69
N GLU A 71 -1.80 14.77 -3.69
CA GLU A 71 -2.07 15.49 -2.45
C GLU A 71 -3.55 15.31 -2.15
N ILE A 72 -3.87 14.41 -1.23
CA ILE A 72 -5.25 14.06 -0.86
C ILE A 72 -5.47 14.47 0.58
N SER A 73 -6.55 15.20 0.85
CA SER A 73 -6.93 15.55 2.21
C SER A 73 -7.50 14.32 2.92
N GLU A 74 -7.25 14.23 4.24
CA GLU A 74 -7.83 13.14 5.04
C GLU A 74 -9.35 13.18 5.02
N ASN A 75 -9.93 14.35 4.76
CA ASN A 75 -11.38 14.49 4.72
C ASN A 75 -11.95 14.35 3.32
N SER A 76 -11.11 14.01 2.34
CA SER A 76 -11.57 13.83 0.97
C SER A 76 -12.53 12.67 0.87
N THR A 77 -13.66 12.86 0.18
CA THR A 77 -14.61 11.80 -0.05
C THR A 77 -14.08 10.77 -1.05
N ALA A 78 -13.01 11.11 -1.78
CA ALA A 78 -12.37 10.17 -2.72
C ALA A 78 -11.60 9.08 -1.99
N LEU A 79 -11.15 9.35 -0.76
CA LEU A 79 -10.39 8.38 0.03
C LEU A 79 -11.34 7.65 0.97
N PHE A 80 -11.56 6.38 0.68
CA PHE A 80 -12.49 5.55 1.43
C PHE A 80 -11.73 4.60 2.34
N ASP A 81 -12.03 4.67 3.65
CA ASP A 81 -11.47 3.77 4.64
C ASP A 81 -12.36 2.52 4.68
N CYS A 82 -11.82 1.40 4.24
CA CYS A 82 -12.59 0.15 4.22
C CYS A 82 -12.90 -0.36 5.63
N LYS A 83 -12.23 0.19 6.64
CA LYS A 83 -12.36 -0.25 8.04
C LYS A 83 -12.17 -1.75 8.16
N GLU A 84 -11.23 -2.23 7.38
CA GLU A 84 -10.91 -3.64 7.30
C GLU A 84 -9.40 -3.77 7.31
N SER A 85 -8.88 -4.74 8.03
CA SER A 85 -7.45 -5.02 8.03
C SER A 85 -7.27 -6.53 7.99
N ILE A 86 -6.11 -6.95 7.50
CA ILE A 86 -5.80 -8.37 7.42
C ILE A 86 -4.36 -8.59 7.83
N GLU A 87 -4.13 -9.68 8.55
CA GLU A 87 -2.79 -10.07 8.93
C GLU A 87 -2.24 -11.03 7.88
N PHE A 88 -0.98 -10.86 7.50
CA PHE A 88 -0.36 -11.73 6.51
C PHE A 88 1.09 -12.00 6.90
N GLU A 89 1.60 -13.12 6.41
CA GLU A 89 2.99 -13.50 6.66
C GLU A 89 3.89 -12.71 5.71
N ILE A 90 4.96 -12.12 6.28
CA ILE A 90 5.91 -11.35 5.49
C ILE A 90 6.68 -12.29 4.57
N PHE A 91 6.83 -11.92 3.29
CA PHE A 91 7.63 -12.72 2.35
C PHE A 91 9.04 -12.87 2.93
N PRO A 92 9.62 -14.08 2.85
CA PRO A 92 10.93 -14.32 3.46
C PRO A 92 12.01 -13.33 3.02
N HIS A 93 12.02 -12.93 1.75
CA HIS A 93 13.05 -12.02 1.25
C HIS A 93 12.87 -10.57 1.71
N PHE A 94 11.76 -10.24 2.39
CA PHE A 94 11.55 -8.93 2.96
C PHE A 94 11.71 -8.93 4.48
N ARG A 95 11.88 -10.08 5.11
CA ARG A 95 11.88 -10.18 6.57
C ARG A 95 13.03 -9.43 7.22
N TYR A 96 14.12 -9.24 6.49
CA TYR A 96 15.27 -8.50 7.03
C TYR A 96 14.92 -7.05 7.40
N LYS A 97 13.83 -6.51 6.84
CA LYS A 97 13.42 -5.14 7.10
C LYS A 97 12.74 -4.98 8.46
N TYR A 98 12.41 -6.08 9.11
CA TYR A 98 11.65 -6.10 10.36
C TYR A 98 12.51 -6.68 11.48
N ALA A 99 12.07 -6.47 12.74
CA ALA A 99 12.77 -7.05 13.88
C ALA A 99 12.80 -8.59 13.73
N PRO A 100 13.84 -9.25 14.26
CA PRO A 100 14.06 -10.69 14.00
C PRO A 100 12.88 -11.60 14.37
N ASN A 101 12.09 -11.21 15.37
CA ASN A 101 10.96 -12.04 15.82
C ASN A 101 9.65 -11.67 15.13
N VAL A 102 9.66 -10.70 14.23
CA VAL A 102 8.46 -10.27 13.53
C VAL A 102 8.31 -11.07 12.24
N THR A 103 7.22 -11.83 12.14
CA THR A 103 6.96 -12.69 10.98
C THR A 103 5.72 -12.27 10.21
N HIS A 104 4.86 -11.46 10.83
CA HIS A 104 3.58 -11.07 10.24
C HIS A 104 3.38 -9.58 10.32
N CYS A 105 2.63 -9.04 9.36
CA CYS A 105 2.18 -7.66 9.32
C CYS A 105 0.67 -7.61 9.30
N ARG A 106 0.10 -6.50 9.78
CA ARG A 106 -1.32 -6.20 9.63
C ARG A 106 -1.45 -5.04 8.66
N GLU A 107 -2.28 -5.22 7.64
CA GLU A 107 -2.46 -4.23 6.57
C GLU A 107 -3.87 -3.69 6.61
N HIS A 108 -3.99 -2.37 6.69
CA HIS A 108 -5.27 -1.66 6.72
C HIS A 108 -5.61 -1.16 5.32
N TRP A 109 -6.83 -1.39 4.86
CA TRP A 109 -7.22 -1.18 3.48
C TRP A 109 -7.96 0.13 3.25
N PHE A 110 -7.56 0.81 2.18
CA PHE A 110 -8.20 2.04 1.70
C PHE A 110 -8.39 1.96 0.20
N LEU A 111 -9.37 2.71 -0.31
CA LEU A 111 -9.59 2.88 -1.74
C LEU A 111 -9.49 4.36 -2.06
N LEU A 112 -8.94 4.69 -3.21
CA LEU A 112 -8.93 6.06 -3.70
C LEU A 112 -9.58 6.07 -5.08
N ALA A 113 -10.73 6.75 -5.18
CA ALA A 113 -11.47 6.86 -6.42
C ALA A 113 -11.09 8.15 -7.13
N MET A 114 -10.42 8.03 -8.27
CA MET A 114 -10.07 9.18 -9.10
C MET A 114 -11.08 9.28 -10.22
N GLU A 115 -11.39 10.52 -10.63
CA GLU A 115 -12.33 10.70 -11.74
C GLU A 115 -11.75 10.15 -13.04
N LYS A 116 -10.44 10.33 -13.23
CA LYS A 116 -9.75 9.89 -14.45
C LYS A 116 -8.40 9.30 -14.08
N GLU A 117 -7.84 8.54 -15.01
CA GLU A 117 -6.45 8.10 -14.88
C GLU A 117 -5.55 9.33 -14.91
N PHE A 118 -4.43 9.24 -14.21
CA PHE A 118 -3.45 10.32 -14.16
C PHE A 118 -2.07 9.71 -14.34
N GLU A 119 -1.10 10.57 -14.58
CA GLU A 119 0.30 10.13 -14.71
C GLU A 119 0.99 10.35 -13.38
N PRO A 120 1.27 9.28 -12.62
CA PRO A 120 1.92 9.45 -11.33
C PRO A 120 3.38 9.88 -11.50
N ILE A 121 3.87 10.62 -10.50
CA ILE A 121 5.30 10.95 -10.43
C ILE A 121 5.90 9.99 -9.43
N LEU A 122 6.72 9.06 -9.94
CA LEU A 122 7.26 7.97 -9.14
C LEU A 122 8.54 8.42 -8.44
N SER A 123 8.73 7.96 -7.21
CA SER A 123 9.96 8.24 -6.45
C SER A 123 10.72 6.94 -6.16
N GLU A 124 10.01 5.90 -5.74
CA GLU A 124 10.66 4.66 -5.36
C GLU A 124 10.27 3.46 -6.21
N HIS A 125 9.38 3.65 -7.16
CA HIS A 125 8.94 2.55 -8.02
C HIS A 125 9.53 2.71 -9.42
N LEU A 126 9.71 1.60 -10.12
CA LEU A 126 10.34 1.59 -11.44
C LEU A 126 9.39 2.03 -12.54
N ALA A 127 8.12 1.65 -12.43
CA ALA A 127 7.13 1.92 -13.48
C ALA A 127 5.73 1.82 -12.92
N TYR A 128 4.76 2.27 -13.70
CA TYR A 128 3.35 2.12 -13.35
C TYR A 128 2.55 1.64 -14.55
N GLN A 129 1.40 1.05 -14.27
CA GLN A 129 0.44 0.67 -15.29
C GLN A 129 -0.97 0.88 -14.76
N TRP A 130 -1.85 1.33 -15.64
CA TRP A 130 -3.28 1.31 -15.39
C TRP A 130 -3.81 0.08 -16.11
N ILE A 131 -4.38 -0.86 -15.37
CA ILE A 131 -4.81 -2.14 -15.94
C ILE A 131 -6.16 -2.54 -15.37
N SER A 132 -6.81 -3.48 -16.01
CA SER A 132 -8.11 -3.95 -15.53
C SER A 132 -7.96 -4.59 -14.15
N PRO A 133 -9.03 -4.57 -13.35
CA PRO A 133 -8.98 -5.26 -12.04
C PRO A 133 -8.60 -6.72 -12.18
N GLU A 134 -9.07 -7.40 -13.21
CA GLU A 134 -8.75 -8.82 -13.44
C GLU A 134 -7.25 -9.02 -13.66
N GLN A 135 -6.66 -8.16 -14.47
CA GLN A 135 -5.22 -8.24 -14.73
C GLN A 135 -4.42 -7.93 -13.47
N ALA A 136 -4.86 -6.93 -12.71
CA ALA A 136 -4.17 -6.53 -11.49
C ALA A 136 -4.16 -7.67 -10.47
N ILE A 137 -5.29 -8.37 -10.33
CA ILE A 137 -5.41 -9.50 -9.42
C ILE A 137 -4.40 -10.58 -9.77
N GLN A 138 -4.22 -10.85 -11.05
CA GLN A 138 -3.29 -11.88 -11.51
C GLN A 138 -1.83 -11.42 -11.46
N MET A 139 -1.61 -10.12 -11.59
CA MET A 139 -0.27 -9.56 -11.67
C MET A 139 0.42 -9.46 -10.32
N THR A 140 -0.33 -9.13 -9.27
CA THR A 140 0.29 -8.86 -7.97
C THR A 140 0.66 -10.15 -7.26
N LYS A 141 1.84 -10.14 -6.61
CA LYS A 141 2.25 -11.24 -5.76
C LYS A 141 1.56 -11.19 -4.39
N SER A 142 0.94 -10.07 -4.06
CA SER A 142 0.27 -9.91 -2.76
C SER A 142 -1.15 -10.44 -2.83
N SER A 143 -1.42 -11.52 -2.11
CA SER A 143 -2.78 -12.06 -2.04
C SER A 143 -3.73 -11.05 -1.40
N ASN A 144 -3.24 -10.22 -0.48
CA ASN A 144 -4.04 -9.17 0.13
C ASN A 144 -4.46 -8.12 -0.88
N ASN A 145 -3.51 -7.69 -1.70
CA ASN A 145 -3.78 -6.70 -2.73
C ASN A 145 -4.81 -7.25 -3.73
N ALA A 146 -4.61 -8.50 -4.14
CA ALA A 146 -5.56 -9.15 -5.05
C ALA A 146 -6.94 -9.22 -4.43
N GLU A 147 -7.03 -9.56 -3.15
CA GLU A 147 -8.32 -9.69 -2.47
C GLU A 147 -9.03 -8.34 -2.32
N ALA A 148 -8.29 -7.29 -2.01
CA ALA A 148 -8.88 -5.96 -1.90
C ALA A 148 -9.46 -5.52 -3.24
N ILE A 149 -8.73 -5.75 -4.32
CA ILE A 149 -9.20 -5.41 -5.67
C ILE A 149 -10.44 -6.23 -6.01
N ARG A 150 -10.41 -7.53 -5.71
CA ARG A 150 -11.54 -8.42 -5.98
C ARG A 150 -12.78 -7.98 -5.24
N LYS A 151 -12.63 -7.68 -3.97
CA LYS A 151 -13.75 -7.36 -3.11
C LYS A 151 -14.37 -6.00 -3.42
N TYR A 152 -13.54 -5.00 -3.70
CA TYR A 152 -14.01 -3.63 -3.76
C TYR A 152 -14.10 -3.05 -5.17
N ILE A 153 -13.30 -3.52 -6.09
CA ILE A 153 -13.25 -2.95 -7.44
C ILE A 153 -13.95 -3.85 -8.45
N LEU A 154 -13.63 -5.14 -8.40
CA LEU A 154 -14.18 -6.09 -9.36
C LEU A 154 -15.63 -6.43 -9.06
N LYS A 155 -15.95 -6.49 -7.78
CA LYS A 155 -17.25 -6.96 -7.30
C LYS A 155 -18.30 -7.08 -8.33
N ASP A 156 -19.05 -8.07 -8.16
CA ASP A 156 -20.21 -8.24 -8.88
C ASP A 156 -20.45 -7.55 -10.05
N LYS A 157 -20.18 -7.91 -10.80
CA LYS A 157 -20.70 -7.62 -12.00
C LYS A 157 -21.90 -8.39 -12.29
#